data_bccd5d48b1c55475ee47067761b6f2ef
#
_entry.id   bccd5d48b1c55475ee47067761b6f2ef
#
_cell.length_a   1.000
_cell.length_b   1.000
_cell.length_c   1.000
_cell.angle_alpha   90.00
_cell.angle_beta   90.00
_cell.angle_gamma   90.00
#
_symmetry.space_group_name_H-M   'P 1'
#
loop_
_entity.id
_entity.type
_entity.pdbx_description
1 polymer ?
#
loop_
_entity_poly.entity_id
_entity_poly.type
_entity_poly.pdbx_seq_one_letter_code
_entity_poly.pdbx_strand_id
1 'polypeptide(L)'
;YYNYGVLNILFNILYAIFSALAFVSFIPMLDVLFKQTKTVYTEPEYVGFSNILEYTEDYFNYYLSNQLETDISSTLILVVGIVIFFFLMKNLFNYLALYNITFVKNGLLKNLRENLYSKVLNMPISYFINKKKGDLMSRITADILEIQTSYLSILELMVREPLTII
;
A
#
# COMPACT_ATOMS: atom_id res chain seq x y z
N TYR A 1 7.51 18.62 -1.16
CA TYR A 1 7.05 17.44 -0.37
C TYR A 1 5.60 17.04 -0.70
N TYR A 2 4.77 17.98 -1.14
CA TYR A 2 3.36 17.73 -1.49
C TYR A 2 3.23 16.60 -2.54
N ASN A 3 4.04 16.61 -3.58
CA ASN A 3 3.99 15.62 -4.65
C ASN A 3 4.28 14.19 -4.15
N TYR A 4 5.20 14.03 -3.21
CA TYR A 4 5.50 12.72 -2.60
C TYR A 4 4.36 12.22 -1.72
N GLY A 5 3.63 13.12 -1.06
CA GLY A 5 2.43 12.77 -0.29
C GLY A 5 1.30 12.27 -1.20
N VAL A 6 1.03 12.96 -2.30
CA VAL A 6 0.02 12.55 -3.29
C VAL A 6 0.39 11.21 -3.94
N LEU A 7 1.66 11.03 -4.32
CA LEU A 7 2.17 9.76 -4.85
C LEU A 7 2.03 8.62 -3.85
N ASN A 8 2.30 8.88 -2.57
CA ASN A 8 2.11 7.87 -1.53
C ASN A 8 0.66 7.41 -1.44
N ILE A 9 -0.32 8.34 -1.45
CA ILE A 9 -1.75 8.00 -1.44
C ILE A 9 -2.12 7.17 -2.66
N LEU A 10 -1.67 7.58 -3.84
CA LEU A 10 -1.95 6.87 -5.10
C LEU A 10 -1.39 5.44 -5.07
N PHE A 11 -0.15 5.25 -4.61
CA PHE A 11 0.43 3.91 -4.51
C PHE A 11 -0.24 3.05 -3.43
N ASN A 12 -0.73 3.64 -2.33
CA ASN A 12 -1.53 2.90 -1.35
C ASN A 12 -2.88 2.46 -1.91
N ILE A 13 -3.54 3.28 -2.73
CA ILE A 13 -4.78 2.88 -3.42
C ILE A 13 -4.50 1.71 -4.39
N LEU A 14 -3.45 1.81 -5.20
CA LEU A 14 -3.04 0.72 -6.09
C LEU A 14 -2.69 -0.56 -5.30
N TYR A 15 -1.95 -0.42 -4.20
CA TYR A 15 -1.67 -1.53 -3.31
C TYR A 15 -2.94 -2.22 -2.81
N ALA A 16 -3.96 -1.45 -2.37
CA ALA A 16 -5.23 -1.99 -1.90
C ALA A 16 -5.97 -2.75 -3.01
N ILE A 17 -6.05 -2.17 -4.22
CA ILE A 17 -6.69 -2.80 -5.38
C ILE A 17 -5.98 -4.12 -5.73
N PHE A 18 -4.65 -4.11 -5.88
CA PHE A 18 -3.90 -5.33 -6.20
C PHE A 18 -3.91 -6.35 -5.05
N SER A 19 -4.05 -5.89 -3.79
CA SER A 19 -4.20 -6.77 -2.64
C SER A 19 -5.53 -7.53 -2.69
N ALA A 20 -6.62 -6.86 -3.02
CA ALA A 20 -7.93 -7.48 -3.21
C ALA A 20 -7.93 -8.46 -4.39
N LEU A 21 -7.39 -8.05 -5.55
CA LEU A 21 -7.26 -8.90 -6.73
C LEU A 21 -6.40 -10.14 -6.48
N ALA A 22 -5.29 -9.98 -5.74
CA ALA A 22 -4.44 -11.10 -5.35
C ALA A 22 -5.18 -12.11 -4.47
N PHE A 23 -6.03 -11.63 -3.56
CA PHE A 23 -6.83 -12.52 -2.71
C PHE A 23 -7.94 -13.24 -3.50
N VAL A 24 -8.69 -12.49 -4.32
CA VAL A 24 -9.76 -13.05 -5.16
C VAL A 24 -9.21 -14.07 -6.16
N SER A 25 -8.01 -13.85 -6.68
CA SER A 25 -7.38 -14.79 -7.65
C SER A 25 -7.04 -16.17 -7.06
N PHE A 26 -7.10 -16.34 -5.73
CA PHE A 26 -6.98 -17.67 -5.10
C PHE A 26 -8.21 -18.54 -5.34
N ILE A 27 -9.39 -17.95 -5.50
CA ILE A 27 -10.63 -18.71 -5.72
C ILE A 27 -10.52 -19.58 -6.97
N PRO A 28 -10.28 -19.04 -8.17
CA PRO A 28 -10.14 -19.85 -9.37
C PRO A 28 -8.95 -20.81 -9.31
N MET A 29 -7.88 -20.46 -8.58
CA MET A 29 -6.77 -21.39 -8.39
C MET A 29 -7.21 -22.64 -7.62
N LEU A 30 -8.00 -22.47 -6.57
CA LEU A 30 -8.54 -23.61 -5.81
C LEU A 30 -9.55 -24.41 -6.63
N ASP A 31 -10.40 -23.76 -7.40
CA ASP A 31 -11.39 -24.42 -8.25
C ASP A 31 -10.73 -25.29 -9.31
N VAL A 32 -9.67 -24.82 -9.96
CA VAL A 32 -8.90 -25.62 -10.91
C VAL A 32 -8.17 -26.77 -10.21
N LEU A 33 -7.60 -26.54 -9.03
CA LEU A 33 -6.86 -27.55 -8.27
C LEU A 33 -7.77 -28.69 -7.79
N PHE A 34 -8.97 -28.36 -7.30
CA PHE A 34 -9.94 -29.34 -6.78
C PHE A 34 -10.90 -29.87 -7.87
N LYS A 35 -10.74 -29.48 -9.12
CA LYS A 35 -11.63 -29.83 -10.23
C LYS A 35 -13.12 -29.49 -9.95
N GLN A 36 -13.35 -28.40 -9.22
CA GLN A 36 -14.68 -27.88 -8.89
C GLN A 36 -15.08 -26.70 -9.77
N THR A 37 -14.39 -26.49 -10.89
CA THR A 37 -14.71 -25.42 -11.83
C THR A 37 -16.16 -25.53 -12.28
N LYS A 38 -16.95 -24.51 -12.00
CA LYS A 38 -18.26 -24.32 -12.64
C LYS A 38 -17.98 -24.08 -14.11
N THR A 39 -18.24 -25.09 -14.94
CA THR A 39 -18.10 -24.95 -16.39
C THR A 39 -19.14 -23.94 -16.89
N VAL A 40 -18.70 -22.74 -17.18
CA VAL A 40 -19.53 -21.70 -17.81
C VAL A 40 -19.31 -21.77 -19.30
N TYR A 41 -20.30 -22.27 -20.04
CA TYR A 41 -20.22 -22.43 -21.52
C TYR A 41 -20.78 -21.23 -22.29
N THR A 42 -21.37 -20.24 -21.61
CA THR A 42 -21.94 -19.04 -22.23
C THR A 42 -21.11 -17.82 -21.94
N GLU A 43 -20.80 -17.02 -22.97
CA GLU A 43 -20.13 -15.74 -22.79
C GLU A 43 -20.98 -14.85 -21.87
N PRO A 44 -20.41 -14.32 -20.78
CA PRO A 44 -21.12 -13.42 -19.88
C PRO A 44 -21.39 -12.08 -20.56
N GLU A 45 -22.65 -11.60 -20.48
CA GLU A 45 -23.04 -10.31 -21.02
C GLU A 45 -22.75 -9.19 -20.00
N TYR A 46 -22.14 -8.10 -20.48
CA TYR A 46 -21.86 -6.93 -19.66
C TYR A 46 -23.15 -6.12 -19.40
N VAL A 47 -23.64 -6.12 -18.18
CA VAL A 47 -24.92 -5.48 -17.80
C VAL A 47 -24.74 -4.10 -17.13
N GLY A 48 -23.49 -3.62 -16.92
CA GLY A 48 -23.22 -2.27 -16.37
C GLY A 48 -22.26 -2.24 -15.17
N PHE A 49 -21.99 -1.04 -14.66
CA PHE A 49 -20.98 -0.80 -13.61
C PHE A 49 -21.26 -1.48 -12.27
N SER A 50 -22.53 -1.78 -11.96
CA SER A 50 -22.90 -2.42 -10.69
C SER A 50 -22.46 -3.89 -10.60
N ASN A 51 -22.21 -4.56 -11.73
CA ASN A 51 -21.89 -5.98 -11.81
C ASN A 51 -20.47 -6.24 -12.37
N ILE A 52 -19.57 -5.26 -12.27
CA ILE A 52 -18.20 -5.40 -12.80
C ILE A 52 -17.45 -6.58 -12.15
N LEU A 53 -17.59 -6.78 -10.84
CA LEU A 53 -16.93 -7.86 -10.12
C LEU A 53 -17.46 -9.23 -10.57
N GLU A 54 -18.78 -9.39 -10.66
CA GLU A 54 -19.45 -10.60 -11.11
C GLU A 54 -19.11 -10.90 -12.58
N TYR A 55 -19.14 -9.87 -13.43
CA TYR A 55 -18.75 -9.99 -14.84
C TYR A 55 -17.28 -10.44 -15.00
N THR A 56 -16.36 -9.87 -14.22
CA THR A 56 -14.94 -10.25 -14.28
C THR A 56 -14.72 -11.68 -13.79
N GLU A 57 -15.45 -12.12 -12.77
CA GLU A 57 -15.41 -13.49 -12.26
C GLU A 57 -15.97 -14.48 -13.29
N ASP A 58 -17.12 -14.18 -13.87
CA ASP A 58 -17.76 -15.03 -14.88
C ASP A 58 -16.94 -15.12 -16.18
N TYR A 59 -16.39 -13.98 -16.64
CA TYR A 59 -15.52 -13.97 -17.82
C TYR A 59 -14.23 -14.76 -17.58
N PHE A 60 -13.68 -14.67 -16.39
CA PHE A 60 -12.49 -15.42 -16.00
C PHE A 60 -12.80 -16.93 -15.95
N ASN A 61 -13.95 -17.30 -15.36
CA ASN A 61 -14.41 -18.69 -15.30
C ASN A 61 -14.72 -19.26 -16.69
N TYR A 62 -15.31 -18.46 -17.58
CA TYR A 62 -15.53 -18.83 -18.98
C TYR A 62 -14.22 -19.11 -19.71
N TYR A 63 -13.24 -18.21 -19.56
CA TYR A 63 -11.93 -18.37 -20.18
C TYR A 63 -11.20 -19.62 -19.66
N LEU A 64 -11.26 -19.87 -18.36
CA LEU A 64 -10.70 -21.06 -17.74
C LEU A 64 -11.39 -22.35 -18.20
N SER A 65 -12.72 -22.34 -18.31
CA SER A 65 -13.48 -23.52 -18.76
C SER A 65 -13.10 -23.93 -20.19
N ASN A 66 -12.93 -22.95 -21.06
CA ASN A 66 -12.55 -23.18 -22.46
C ASN A 66 -11.10 -23.70 -22.59
N GLN A 67 -10.22 -23.33 -21.66
CA GLN A 67 -8.83 -23.77 -21.62
C GLN A 67 -8.66 -25.13 -20.95
N LEU A 68 -9.51 -25.46 -19.97
CA LEU A 68 -9.50 -26.77 -19.26
C LEU A 68 -9.82 -27.95 -20.16
N GLU A 69 -10.60 -27.75 -21.21
CA GLU A 69 -10.88 -28.79 -22.20
C GLU A 69 -9.64 -29.19 -23.03
N THR A 70 -8.67 -28.28 -23.15
CA THR A 70 -7.47 -28.50 -23.98
C THR A 70 -6.32 -29.11 -23.19
N ASP A 71 -5.98 -28.59 -21.99
CA ASP A 71 -4.91 -29.13 -21.14
C ASP A 71 -4.95 -28.56 -19.73
N ILE A 72 -5.20 -29.39 -18.72
CA ILE A 72 -5.28 -29.04 -17.32
C ILE A 72 -3.95 -28.43 -16.82
N SER A 73 -2.82 -28.90 -17.32
CA SER A 73 -1.50 -28.46 -16.85
C SER A 73 -1.19 -27.03 -17.29
N SER A 74 -1.54 -26.65 -18.51
CA SER A 74 -1.33 -25.31 -19.03
C SER A 74 -2.24 -24.27 -18.36
N THR A 75 -3.49 -24.67 -18.07
CA THR A 75 -4.44 -23.83 -17.32
C THR A 75 -3.95 -23.57 -15.91
N LEU A 76 -3.43 -24.58 -15.21
CA LEU A 76 -2.85 -24.42 -13.87
C LEU A 76 -1.67 -23.46 -13.87
N ILE A 77 -0.74 -23.60 -14.81
CA ILE A 77 0.42 -22.69 -14.94
C ILE A 77 -0.05 -21.25 -15.19
N LEU A 78 -1.07 -21.04 -16.01
CA LEU A 78 -1.60 -19.71 -16.29
C LEU A 78 -2.21 -19.07 -15.03
N VAL A 79 -3.07 -19.81 -14.31
CA VAL A 79 -3.72 -19.29 -13.09
C VAL A 79 -2.69 -18.99 -12.00
N VAL A 80 -1.73 -19.88 -11.77
CA VAL A 80 -0.64 -19.64 -10.84
C VAL A 80 0.20 -18.44 -11.26
N GLY A 81 0.45 -18.26 -12.55
CA GLY A 81 1.15 -17.10 -13.09
C GLY A 81 0.43 -15.79 -12.80
N ILE A 82 -0.91 -15.75 -12.92
CA ILE A 82 -1.74 -14.58 -12.60
C ILE A 82 -1.68 -14.27 -11.10
N VAL A 83 -1.79 -15.27 -10.24
CA VAL A 83 -1.67 -15.09 -8.78
C VAL A 83 -0.30 -14.48 -8.44
N ILE A 84 0.77 -15.06 -8.96
CA ILE A 84 2.14 -14.54 -8.74
C ILE A 84 2.26 -13.10 -9.22
N PHE A 85 1.71 -12.78 -10.40
CA PHE A 85 1.74 -11.43 -10.96
C PHE A 85 1.05 -10.42 -10.04
N PHE A 86 -0.16 -10.71 -9.54
CA PHE A 86 -0.86 -9.82 -8.61
C PHE A 86 -0.11 -9.66 -7.29
N PHE A 87 0.50 -10.72 -6.75
CA PHE A 87 1.33 -10.64 -5.55
C PHE A 87 2.59 -9.79 -5.77
N LEU A 88 3.24 -9.90 -6.92
CA LEU A 88 4.39 -9.06 -7.27
C LEU A 88 3.98 -7.59 -7.38
N MET A 89 2.87 -7.29 -8.09
CA MET A 89 2.36 -5.92 -8.22
C MET A 89 1.97 -5.30 -6.88
N LYS A 90 1.26 -6.05 -6.03
CA LYS A 90 0.95 -5.64 -4.65
C LYS A 90 2.21 -5.25 -3.89
N ASN A 91 3.23 -6.11 -3.88
CA ASN A 91 4.47 -5.84 -3.15
C ASN A 91 5.25 -4.67 -3.75
N LEU A 92 5.25 -4.52 -5.07
CA LEU A 92 5.88 -3.39 -5.75
C LEU A 92 5.24 -2.06 -5.35
N PHE A 93 3.90 -1.96 -5.39
CA PHE A 93 3.20 -0.75 -5.00
C PHE A 93 3.34 -0.44 -3.51
N ASN A 94 3.36 -1.46 -2.65
CA ASN A 94 3.67 -1.28 -1.23
C ASN A 94 5.07 -0.69 -1.02
N TYR A 95 6.07 -1.20 -1.72
CA TYR A 95 7.43 -0.67 -1.66
C TYR A 95 7.50 0.78 -2.13
N LEU A 96 6.86 1.10 -3.26
CA LEU A 96 6.80 2.47 -3.79
C LEU A 96 6.08 3.42 -2.84
N ALA A 97 5.02 2.99 -2.17
CA ALA A 97 4.33 3.77 -1.15
C ALA A 97 5.25 4.07 0.04
N LEU A 98 5.94 3.05 0.58
CA LEU A 98 6.90 3.21 1.67
C LEU A 98 8.09 4.08 1.29
N TYR A 99 8.56 3.98 0.05
CA TYR A 99 9.63 4.83 -0.46
C TYR A 99 9.22 6.31 -0.46
N ASN A 100 8.04 6.63 -0.99
CA ASN A 100 7.55 8.01 -1.06
C ASN A 100 7.28 8.60 0.34
N ILE A 101 6.69 7.85 1.26
CA ILE A 101 6.43 8.36 2.62
C ILE A 101 7.75 8.66 3.37
N THR A 102 8.82 7.92 3.08
CA THR A 102 10.13 8.17 3.67
C THR A 102 10.68 9.56 3.33
N PHE A 103 10.47 10.04 2.09
CA PHE A 103 10.86 11.40 1.72
C PHE A 103 10.05 12.46 2.46
N VAL A 104 8.75 12.26 2.63
CA VAL A 104 7.90 13.15 3.43
C VAL A 104 8.38 13.18 4.88
N LYS A 105 8.69 12.02 5.45
CA LYS A 105 9.23 11.86 6.80
C LYS A 105 10.51 12.68 6.98
N ASN A 106 11.48 12.46 6.12
CA ASN A 106 12.77 13.14 6.21
C ASN A 106 12.66 14.65 6.00
N GLY A 107 11.79 15.09 5.09
CA GLY A 107 11.54 16.50 4.85
C GLY A 107 10.91 17.21 6.06
N LEU A 108 9.92 16.58 6.71
CA LEU A 108 9.30 17.10 7.92
C LEU A 108 10.32 17.23 9.05
N LEU A 109 11.13 16.17 9.25
CA LEU A 109 12.18 16.16 10.28
C LEU A 109 13.20 17.28 10.08
N LYS A 110 13.63 17.48 8.83
CA LYS A 110 14.54 18.56 8.47
C LYS A 110 13.95 19.92 8.84
N ASN A 111 12.72 20.20 8.42
CA ASN A 111 12.04 21.47 8.71
C ASN A 111 11.85 21.70 10.21
N LEU A 112 11.50 20.68 10.97
CA LEU A 112 11.37 20.78 12.42
C LEU A 112 12.70 21.12 13.09
N ARG A 113 13.78 20.44 12.68
CA ARG A 113 15.13 20.75 13.21
C ARG A 113 15.61 22.15 12.86
N GLU A 114 15.41 22.58 11.63
CA GLU A 114 15.78 23.94 11.19
C GLU A 114 15.01 25.01 11.96
N ASN A 115 13.69 24.82 12.16
CA ASN A 115 12.85 25.74 12.90
C ASN A 115 13.27 25.81 14.38
N LEU A 116 13.56 24.68 15.02
CA LEU A 116 14.02 24.65 16.40
C LEU A 116 15.41 25.27 16.54
N TYR A 117 16.32 24.94 15.64
CA TYR A 117 17.66 25.52 15.64
C TYR A 117 17.64 27.04 15.48
N SER A 118 16.83 27.55 14.56
CA SER A 118 16.64 28.99 14.38
C SER A 118 16.06 29.67 15.63
N LYS A 119 15.09 29.04 16.29
CA LYS A 119 14.53 29.55 17.55
C LYS A 119 15.58 29.59 18.67
N VAL A 120 16.39 28.55 18.79
CA VAL A 120 17.45 28.47 19.79
C VAL A 120 18.50 29.55 19.56
N LEU A 121 18.93 29.81 18.33
CA LEU A 121 19.88 30.85 18.00
C LEU A 121 19.36 32.26 18.34
N ASN A 122 18.08 32.49 18.27
CA ASN A 122 17.45 33.79 18.58
C ASN A 122 17.10 33.95 20.07
N MET A 123 17.40 32.99 20.94
CA MET A 123 17.17 33.07 22.36
C MET A 123 18.24 33.95 23.05
N PRO A 124 17.87 34.76 24.05
CA PRO A 124 18.80 35.58 24.81
C PRO A 124 19.76 34.66 25.61
N ILE A 125 21.00 35.16 25.80
CA ILE A 125 22.07 34.41 26.50
C ILE A 125 21.67 34.04 27.94
N SER A 126 20.85 34.86 28.58
CA SER A 126 20.30 34.59 29.93
C SER A 126 19.52 33.27 30.03
N TYR A 127 18.91 32.80 28.95
CA TYR A 127 18.21 31.54 28.89
C TYR A 127 19.18 30.33 29.02
N PHE A 128 20.37 30.44 28.44
CA PHE A 128 21.37 29.39 28.44
C PHE A 128 22.15 29.30 29.77
N ILE A 129 22.22 30.38 30.52
CA ILE A 129 22.88 30.41 31.82
C ILE A 129 22.09 29.62 32.86
N ASN A 130 20.77 29.64 32.76
CA ASN A 130 19.86 29.04 33.75
C ASN A 130 19.44 27.60 33.39
N LYS A 131 19.71 27.11 32.17
CA LYS A 131 19.35 25.74 31.74
C LYS A 131 20.58 24.91 31.41
N LYS A 132 20.55 23.66 31.84
CA LYS A 132 21.61 22.70 31.49
C LYS A 132 21.64 22.47 29.97
N LYS A 133 22.80 22.67 29.37
CA LYS A 133 23.02 22.42 27.91
C LYS A 133 22.53 21.02 27.43
N GLY A 134 22.61 20.01 28.32
CA GLY A 134 22.16 18.65 28.03
C GLY A 134 20.62 18.54 27.86
N ASP A 135 19.83 19.28 28.66
CA ASP A 135 18.37 19.29 28.54
C ASP A 135 17.92 19.86 27.16
N LEU A 136 18.58 20.90 26.72
CA LEU A 136 18.32 21.53 25.41
C LEU A 136 18.66 20.58 24.25
N MET A 137 19.79 19.90 24.33
CA MET A 137 20.22 18.92 23.34
C MET A 137 19.30 17.70 23.30
N SER A 138 18.85 17.22 24.45
CA SER A 138 17.90 16.12 24.54
C SER A 138 16.58 16.48 23.84
N ARG A 139 16.05 17.67 24.08
CA ARG A 139 14.81 18.14 23.42
C ARG A 139 14.94 18.27 21.92
N ILE A 140 16.07 18.77 21.42
CA ILE A 140 16.32 18.94 19.98
C ILE A 140 16.52 17.58 19.28
N THR A 141 17.00 16.56 19.98
CA THR A 141 17.27 15.26 19.37
C THR A 141 16.21 14.22 19.70
N ALA A 142 15.90 13.99 20.95
CA ALA A 142 15.00 12.93 21.39
C ALA A 142 13.53 13.29 21.16
N ASP A 143 13.09 14.47 21.61
CA ASP A 143 11.69 14.87 21.48
C ASP A 143 11.27 15.01 20.01
N ILE A 144 12.16 15.45 19.12
CA ILE A 144 11.88 15.51 17.69
C ILE A 144 11.71 14.11 17.10
N LEU A 145 12.54 13.15 17.50
CA LEU A 145 12.40 11.77 17.05
C LEU A 145 11.09 11.15 17.54
N GLU A 146 10.68 11.44 18.76
CA GLU A 146 9.41 10.98 19.31
C GLU A 146 8.22 11.58 18.59
N ILE A 147 8.24 12.88 18.28
CA ILE A 147 7.23 13.54 17.44
C ILE A 147 7.21 12.91 16.04
N GLN A 148 8.36 12.66 15.45
CA GLN A 148 8.47 12.00 14.14
C GLN A 148 7.80 10.62 14.17
N THR A 149 8.16 9.76 15.09
CA THR A 149 7.63 8.39 15.14
C THR A 149 6.13 8.38 15.43
N SER A 150 5.65 9.20 16.37
CA SER A 150 4.23 9.27 16.73
C SER A 150 3.38 9.86 15.61
N TYR A 151 3.76 11.01 15.06
CA TYR A 151 3.00 11.70 14.02
C TYR A 151 2.92 10.88 12.72
N LEU A 152 4.00 10.18 12.39
CA LEU A 152 4.08 9.41 11.16
C LEU A 152 3.40 8.06 11.27
N SER A 153 3.44 7.43 12.43
CA SER A 153 2.63 6.24 12.70
C SER A 153 1.14 6.54 12.58
N ILE A 154 0.68 7.70 13.05
CA ILE A 154 -0.70 8.14 12.88
C ILE A 154 -1.04 8.35 11.38
N LEU A 155 -0.18 9.01 10.62
CA LEU A 155 -0.40 9.19 9.18
C LEU A 155 -0.41 7.86 8.41
N GLU A 156 0.50 6.94 8.74
CA GLU A 156 0.52 5.60 8.16
C GLU A 156 -0.78 4.84 8.47
N LEU A 157 -1.21 4.85 9.73
CA LEU A 157 -2.46 4.24 10.16
C LEU A 157 -3.69 4.86 9.48
N MET A 158 -3.76 6.19 9.39
CA MET A 158 -4.90 6.88 8.77
C MET A 158 -5.03 6.65 7.27
N VAL A 159 -3.93 6.44 6.55
CA VAL A 159 -3.95 6.26 5.10
C VAL A 159 -4.00 4.77 4.74
N ARG A 160 -3.22 3.93 5.39
CA ARG A 160 -3.06 2.53 5.03
C ARG A 160 -4.16 1.63 5.56
N GLU A 161 -4.51 1.77 6.85
CA GLU A 161 -5.47 0.86 7.49
C GLU A 161 -6.88 0.91 6.87
N PRO A 162 -7.48 2.09 6.60
CA PRO A 162 -8.80 2.12 5.98
C PRO A 162 -8.83 1.50 4.58
N LEU A 163 -7.72 1.61 3.83
CA LEU A 163 -7.60 1.06 2.48
C LEU A 163 -7.37 -0.46 2.45
N THR A 164 -6.93 -1.05 3.57
CA THR A 164 -6.71 -2.50 3.67
C THR A 164 -7.89 -3.25 4.27
N ILE A 165 -8.82 -2.54 4.95
CA ILE A 165 -10.01 -3.13 5.60
C ILE A 165 -11.20 -3.22 4.62
N ILE A 166 -11.24 -2.38 3.57
CA ILE A 166 -12.26 -2.40 2.51
C ILE A 166 -11.93 -3.47 1.49
#